data_a862f6f8346ce8219ab1ca4b7a1a2c4e
#
_entry.id   a862f6f8346ce8219ab1ca4b7a1a2c4e
#
_cell.length_a   1.000
_cell.length_b   1.000
_cell.length_c   1.000
_cell.angle_alpha   90.00
_cell.angle_beta   90.00
_cell.angle_gamma   90.00
#
_symmetry.space_group_name_H-M   'P 1'
#
loop_
_entity.id
_entity.type
_entity.pdbx_description
1 polymer ?
#
loop_
_entity_poly.entity_id
_entity_poly.type
_entity_poly.pdbx_seq_one_letter_code
_entity_poly.pdbx_strand_id
1 'polypeptide(L)'
;MMINRKSTKLAAIAILVLTGAGIVSADQLDPETKAKIASFEKGPATINVSGYPAGIQGDYEVFAQKCAQCHKLSRPINSDFALPDDWSRYIKRMMFKPGSGINGGDAKKIYDFLVYDSSVRKKSLLDSKLKALPSSEQAAQQKKIAEVVGRYK
;
A
#
# COMPACT_ATOMS: atom_id res chain seq x y z
N MET A 1 -54.47 28.51 -57.65
CA MET A 1 -53.13 27.90 -57.61
C MET A 1 -52.76 27.64 -56.14
N MET A 2 -53.03 26.44 -55.65
CA MET A 2 -52.91 26.10 -54.22
C MET A 2 -51.51 25.55 -53.97
N ILE A 3 -50.74 26.18 -53.06
CA ILE A 3 -49.41 25.71 -52.65
C ILE A 3 -49.60 24.99 -51.34
N ASN A 4 -49.39 23.68 -51.38
CA ASN A 4 -49.51 22.75 -50.24
C ASN A 4 -48.19 22.77 -49.44
N ARG A 5 -48.17 23.34 -48.21
CA ARG A 5 -47.04 23.31 -47.29
C ARG A 5 -47.09 22.02 -46.48
N LYS A 6 -46.22 21.06 -46.80
CA LYS A 6 -46.00 19.89 -45.98
C LYS A 6 -45.10 20.25 -44.78
N SER A 7 -45.68 20.19 -43.59
CA SER A 7 -44.94 20.33 -42.30
C SER A 7 -44.10 19.08 -42.02
N THR A 8 -42.80 19.24 -42.07
CA THR A 8 -41.86 18.19 -41.63
C THR A 8 -41.65 18.34 -40.12
N LYS A 9 -42.16 17.37 -39.35
CA LYS A 9 -41.89 17.31 -37.90
C LYS A 9 -40.52 16.69 -37.72
N LEU A 10 -39.52 17.45 -37.27
CA LEU A 10 -38.25 16.96 -36.75
C LEU A 10 -38.48 16.38 -35.35
N ALA A 11 -38.32 15.08 -35.20
CA ALA A 11 -38.24 14.43 -33.90
C ALA A 11 -36.83 14.57 -33.40
N ALA A 12 -36.65 15.35 -32.33
CA ALA A 12 -35.39 15.43 -31.58
C ALA A 12 -35.23 14.18 -30.70
N ILE A 13 -34.32 13.32 -31.04
CA ILE A 13 -33.92 12.18 -30.20
C ILE A 13 -32.92 12.73 -29.17
N ALA A 14 -33.34 12.84 -27.92
CA ALA A 14 -32.46 13.15 -26.81
C ALA A 14 -31.71 11.87 -26.42
N ILE A 15 -30.42 11.79 -26.76
CA ILE A 15 -29.53 10.73 -26.31
C ILE A 15 -29.12 11.06 -24.87
N LEU A 16 -29.71 10.35 -23.90
CA LEU A 16 -29.34 10.43 -22.50
C LEU A 16 -28.06 9.60 -22.30
N VAL A 17 -26.89 10.24 -22.31
CA VAL A 17 -25.62 9.61 -21.96
C VAL A 17 -25.56 9.49 -20.43
N LEU A 18 -25.94 8.33 -19.89
CA LEU A 18 -25.64 7.98 -18.50
C LEU A 18 -24.12 7.71 -18.36
N THR A 19 -23.39 8.73 -17.97
CA THR A 19 -22.03 8.54 -17.46
C THR A 19 -22.13 7.89 -16.08
N GLY A 20 -22.14 6.56 -16.04
CA GLY A 20 -22.00 5.80 -14.79
C GLY A 20 -20.59 6.00 -14.25
N ALA A 21 -20.41 6.99 -13.34
CA ALA A 21 -19.23 7.03 -12.50
C ALA A 21 -19.27 5.80 -11.59
N GLY A 22 -18.58 4.75 -11.99
CA GLY A 22 -18.42 3.54 -11.19
C GLY A 22 -17.71 3.91 -9.88
N ILE A 23 -18.47 3.95 -8.79
CA ILE A 23 -17.91 3.98 -7.44
C ILE A 23 -17.21 2.63 -7.27
N VAL A 24 -15.88 2.61 -7.39
CA VAL A 24 -15.07 1.43 -7.08
C VAL A 24 -15.12 1.25 -5.56
N SER A 25 -16.08 0.49 -5.09
CA SER A 25 -16.22 0.12 -3.68
C SER A 25 -15.01 -0.71 -3.24
N ALA A 26 -14.54 -0.49 -2.01
CA ALA A 26 -13.45 -1.23 -1.37
C ALA A 26 -13.74 -2.76 -1.25
N ASP A 27 -14.91 -3.20 -1.66
CA ASP A 27 -15.39 -4.59 -1.61
C ASP A 27 -15.00 -5.45 -2.82
N GLN A 28 -14.21 -4.91 -3.76
CA GLN A 28 -13.84 -5.58 -5.02
C GLN A 28 -12.45 -6.25 -5.01
N LEU A 29 -11.91 -6.59 -3.85
CA LEU A 29 -10.74 -7.47 -3.81
C LEU A 29 -11.16 -8.86 -4.26
N ASP A 30 -10.33 -9.48 -5.14
CA ASP A 30 -10.53 -10.86 -5.55
C ASP A 30 -10.48 -11.83 -4.35
N PRO A 31 -11.10 -13.02 -4.45
CA PRO A 31 -11.18 -13.96 -3.33
C PRO A 31 -9.81 -14.42 -2.81
N GLU A 32 -8.81 -14.55 -3.67
CA GLU A 32 -7.46 -14.96 -3.29
C GLU A 32 -6.78 -13.88 -2.44
N THR A 33 -6.85 -12.62 -2.88
CA THR A 33 -6.35 -11.48 -2.11
C THR A 33 -7.07 -11.35 -0.75
N LYS A 34 -8.40 -11.55 -0.70
CA LYS A 34 -9.15 -11.54 0.56
C LYS A 34 -8.67 -12.66 1.50
N ALA A 35 -8.50 -13.88 1.00
CA ALA A 35 -8.00 -15.02 1.79
C ALA A 35 -6.58 -14.78 2.31
N LYS A 36 -5.71 -14.22 1.48
CA LYS A 36 -4.34 -13.86 1.85
C LYS A 36 -4.29 -12.81 2.95
N ILE A 37 -5.08 -11.74 2.83
CA ILE A 37 -5.22 -10.73 3.88
C ILE A 37 -5.72 -11.36 5.19
N ALA A 38 -6.75 -12.19 5.12
CA ALA A 38 -7.29 -12.89 6.29
C ALA A 38 -6.25 -13.79 6.97
N SER A 39 -5.34 -14.42 6.20
CA SER A 39 -4.24 -15.20 6.76
C SER A 39 -3.25 -14.34 7.53
N PHE A 40 -2.88 -13.17 7.02
CA PHE A 40 -1.98 -12.23 7.71
C PHE A 40 -2.59 -11.70 9.01
N GLU A 41 -3.90 -11.47 9.02
CA GLU A 41 -4.62 -10.95 10.20
C GLU A 41 -4.76 -11.95 11.35
N LYS A 42 -4.45 -13.23 11.13
CA LYS A 42 -4.38 -14.27 12.19
C LYS A 42 -3.09 -14.22 13.00
N GLY A 43 -2.03 -13.60 12.48
CA GLY A 43 -0.75 -13.49 13.16
C GLY A 43 -0.71 -12.39 14.22
N PRO A 44 0.44 -12.23 14.89
CA PRO A 44 0.66 -11.20 15.91
C PRO A 44 0.35 -9.80 15.37
N ALA A 45 -0.26 -8.95 16.22
CA ALA A 45 -0.54 -7.54 15.91
C ALA A 45 0.50 -6.58 16.50
N THR A 46 1.53 -7.09 17.15
CA THR A 46 2.62 -6.32 17.78
C THR A 46 3.97 -6.96 17.46
N ILE A 47 5.02 -6.14 17.54
CA ILE A 47 6.41 -6.57 17.40
C ILE A 47 7.15 -6.14 18.68
N ASN A 48 7.96 -7.03 19.23
CA ASN A 48 8.91 -6.63 20.27
C ASN A 48 10.10 -5.93 19.62
N VAL A 49 10.17 -4.62 19.79
CA VAL A 49 11.22 -3.74 19.24
C VAL A 49 12.27 -3.33 20.28
N SER A 50 12.26 -3.89 21.50
CA SER A 50 13.17 -3.48 22.58
C SER A 50 14.65 -3.67 22.24
N GLY A 51 14.97 -4.60 21.33
CA GLY A 51 16.32 -4.82 20.82
C GLY A 51 16.69 -3.99 19.60
N TYR A 52 15.81 -3.10 19.14
CA TYR A 52 16.08 -2.24 17.98
C TYR A 52 16.70 -0.90 18.45
N PRO A 53 17.42 -0.17 17.57
CA PRO A 53 17.90 1.19 17.89
C PRO A 53 16.75 2.11 18.32
N ALA A 54 16.99 3.02 19.23
CA ALA A 54 15.97 3.92 19.80
C ALA A 54 15.19 4.70 18.72
N GLY A 55 15.86 5.16 17.65
CA GLY A 55 15.19 5.83 16.54
C GLY A 55 14.20 4.92 15.80
N ILE A 56 14.52 3.63 15.59
CA ILE A 56 13.62 2.64 15.01
C ILE A 56 12.46 2.30 15.96
N GLN A 57 12.67 2.30 17.26
CA GLN A 57 11.58 2.14 18.23
C GLN A 57 10.57 3.29 18.12
N GLY A 58 11.06 4.55 18.03
CA GLY A 58 10.19 5.70 17.80
C GLY A 58 9.46 5.66 16.44
N ASP A 59 10.10 5.15 15.39
CA ASP A 59 9.47 4.97 14.08
C ASP A 59 8.41 3.85 14.11
N TYR A 60 8.59 2.81 14.94
CA TYR A 60 7.57 1.79 15.21
C TYR A 60 6.31 2.40 15.85
N GLU A 61 6.46 3.34 16.78
CA GLU A 61 5.31 4.02 17.39
C GLU A 61 4.49 4.78 16.34
N VAL A 62 5.15 5.48 15.41
CA VAL A 62 4.48 6.16 14.30
C VAL A 62 3.77 5.14 13.39
N PHE A 63 4.44 4.03 13.04
CA PHE A 63 3.82 2.94 12.29
C PHE A 63 2.58 2.39 13.01
N ALA A 64 2.70 2.09 14.30
CA ALA A 64 1.60 1.53 15.09
C ALA A 64 0.41 2.50 15.16
N GLN A 65 0.67 3.78 15.44
CA GLN A 65 -0.37 4.81 15.53
C GLN A 65 -1.10 5.02 14.19
N LYS A 66 -0.35 5.17 13.10
CA LYS A 66 -0.93 5.53 11.80
C LYS A 66 -1.61 4.35 11.11
N CYS A 67 -1.01 3.16 11.15
CA CYS A 67 -1.55 2.01 10.42
C CYS A 67 -2.74 1.36 11.14
N ALA A 68 -2.85 1.50 12.48
CA ALA A 68 -3.97 0.96 13.24
C ALA A 68 -5.31 1.69 12.99
N GLN A 69 -5.29 2.86 12.36
CA GLN A 69 -6.50 3.66 12.14
C GLN A 69 -7.52 3.00 11.20
N CYS A 70 -7.05 2.17 10.26
CA CYS A 70 -7.91 1.63 9.19
C CYS A 70 -7.98 0.10 9.15
N HIS A 71 -7.00 -0.61 9.73
CA HIS A 71 -6.97 -2.08 9.74
C HIS A 71 -6.06 -2.59 10.86
N LYS A 72 -6.13 -3.89 11.15
CA LYS A 72 -5.25 -4.52 12.15
C LYS A 72 -3.77 -4.41 11.73
N LEU A 73 -2.90 -4.13 12.69
CA LEU A 73 -1.45 -4.09 12.48
C LEU A 73 -0.88 -5.46 12.06
N SER A 74 -1.54 -6.56 12.44
CA SER A 74 -1.18 -7.90 11.98
C SER A 74 -1.11 -8.01 10.46
N ARG A 75 -1.90 -7.23 9.71
CA ARG A 75 -1.90 -7.26 8.24
C ARG A 75 -0.53 -6.86 7.64
N PRO A 76 0.06 -5.69 7.89
CA PRO A 76 1.39 -5.37 7.41
C PRO A 76 2.49 -6.19 8.12
N ILE A 77 2.37 -6.45 9.43
CA ILE A 77 3.37 -7.18 10.22
C ILE A 77 3.61 -8.58 9.66
N ASN A 78 2.55 -9.31 9.30
CA ASN A 78 2.63 -10.70 8.84
C ASN A 78 2.53 -10.85 7.32
N SER A 79 2.48 -9.72 6.58
CA SER A 79 2.47 -9.76 5.12
C SER A 79 3.74 -10.42 4.56
N ASP A 80 3.68 -10.81 3.31
CA ASP A 80 4.82 -11.30 2.54
C ASP A 80 5.68 -10.17 1.94
N PHE A 81 5.49 -8.95 2.37
CA PHE A 81 6.35 -7.83 2.00
C PHE A 81 7.64 -7.84 2.84
N ALA A 82 8.78 -7.66 2.15
CA ALA A 82 10.08 -7.58 2.78
C ALA A 82 11.05 -6.64 2.03
N LEU A 83 10.89 -6.49 0.71
CA LEU A 83 11.74 -5.60 -0.08
C LEU A 83 11.41 -4.12 0.21
N PRO A 84 12.41 -3.23 0.20
CA PRO A 84 12.20 -1.78 0.26
C PRO A 84 11.13 -1.26 -0.70
N ASP A 85 11.09 -1.76 -1.94
CA ASP A 85 10.11 -1.34 -2.93
C ASP A 85 8.70 -1.88 -2.65
N ASP A 86 8.57 -3.05 -2.01
CA ASP A 86 7.26 -3.54 -1.53
C ASP A 86 6.69 -2.53 -0.53
N TRP A 87 7.50 -2.11 0.45
CA TRP A 87 7.11 -1.16 1.47
C TRP A 87 6.81 0.22 0.92
N SER A 88 7.65 0.72 0.02
CA SER A 88 7.41 2.01 -0.64
C SER A 88 6.06 2.04 -1.36
N ARG A 89 5.74 1.01 -2.16
CA ARG A 89 4.45 0.90 -2.86
C ARG A 89 3.28 0.75 -1.88
N TYR A 90 3.46 -0.03 -0.83
CA TYR A 90 2.43 -0.22 0.19
C TYR A 90 2.10 1.08 0.91
N ILE A 91 3.11 1.78 1.44
CA ILE A 91 2.94 3.04 2.16
C ILE A 91 2.29 4.09 1.25
N LYS A 92 2.76 4.22 0.02
CA LYS A 92 2.18 5.14 -0.96
C LYS A 92 0.68 4.90 -1.14
N ARG A 93 0.25 3.64 -1.29
CA ARG A 93 -1.19 3.31 -1.38
C ARG A 93 -1.94 3.71 -0.11
N MET A 94 -1.35 3.54 1.08
CA MET A 94 -1.99 3.94 2.34
C MET A 94 -2.12 5.46 2.46
N MET A 95 -1.10 6.22 2.06
CA MET A 95 -1.14 7.68 2.06
C MET A 95 -2.31 8.25 1.24
N PHE A 96 -2.63 7.62 0.11
CA PHE A 96 -3.72 8.06 -0.77
C PHE A 96 -5.11 7.58 -0.33
N LYS A 97 -5.25 6.82 0.75
CA LYS A 97 -6.56 6.46 1.27
C LYS A 97 -7.23 7.67 1.94
N PRO A 98 -8.52 7.92 1.67
CA PRO A 98 -9.24 8.99 2.37
C PRO A 98 -9.12 8.85 3.89
N GLY A 99 -8.78 9.92 4.57
CA GLY A 99 -8.65 9.94 6.03
C GLY A 99 -7.42 9.26 6.61
N SER A 100 -6.43 8.85 5.79
CA SER A 100 -5.23 8.15 6.29
C SER A 100 -4.39 8.99 7.26
N GLY A 101 -4.37 10.32 7.11
CA GLY A 101 -3.58 11.21 7.94
C GLY A 101 -2.07 10.95 7.93
N ILE A 102 -1.56 10.21 6.94
CA ILE A 102 -0.13 9.89 6.78
C ILE A 102 0.50 10.98 5.92
N ASN A 103 1.34 11.82 6.51
CA ASN A 103 2.14 12.81 5.77
C ASN A 103 3.49 12.23 5.31
N GLY A 104 4.29 13.04 4.58
CA GLY A 104 5.59 12.60 4.06
C GLY A 104 6.60 12.24 5.17
N GLY A 105 6.57 12.94 6.30
CA GLY A 105 7.42 12.63 7.46
C GLY A 105 7.04 11.30 8.12
N ASP A 106 5.73 11.07 8.31
CA ASP A 106 5.21 9.80 8.82
C ASP A 106 5.58 8.65 7.88
N ALA A 107 5.39 8.85 6.57
CA ALA A 107 5.69 7.85 5.56
C ALA A 107 7.17 7.43 5.57
N LYS A 108 8.09 8.39 5.76
CA LYS A 108 9.51 8.11 5.89
C LYS A 108 9.82 7.26 7.12
N LYS A 109 9.28 7.62 8.29
CA LYS A 109 9.46 6.87 9.53
C LYS A 109 8.91 5.45 9.42
N ILE A 110 7.70 5.30 8.90
CA ILE A 110 7.07 4.00 8.66
C ILE A 110 7.92 3.15 7.70
N TYR A 111 8.45 3.75 6.64
CA TYR A 111 9.33 3.06 5.69
C TYR A 111 10.62 2.60 6.36
N ASP A 112 11.30 3.47 7.10
CA ASP A 112 12.54 3.15 7.78
C ASP A 112 12.34 2.00 8.77
N PHE A 113 11.27 2.05 9.57
CA PHE A 113 10.91 0.96 10.47
C PHE A 113 10.67 -0.36 9.72
N LEU A 114 9.82 -0.37 8.70
CA LEU A 114 9.44 -1.61 7.98
C LEU A 114 10.62 -2.23 7.22
N VAL A 115 11.51 -1.43 6.65
CA VAL A 115 12.72 -1.91 6.00
C VAL A 115 13.70 -2.46 7.04
N TYR A 116 13.91 -1.76 8.17
CA TYR A 116 14.75 -2.24 9.26
C TYR A 116 14.21 -3.57 9.83
N ASP A 117 12.94 -3.62 10.18
CA ASP A 117 12.26 -4.82 10.68
C ASP A 117 12.39 -6.01 9.71
N SER A 118 12.27 -5.75 8.41
CA SER A 118 12.46 -6.77 7.38
C SER A 118 13.88 -7.31 7.35
N SER A 119 14.89 -6.48 7.63
CA SER A 119 16.29 -6.91 7.67
C SER A 119 16.64 -7.74 8.92
N VAL A 120 15.84 -7.63 9.97
CA VAL A 120 16.04 -8.36 11.24
C VAL A 120 15.06 -9.52 11.37
N ARG A 121 13.79 -9.23 11.50
CA ARG A 121 12.74 -10.23 11.81
C ARG A 121 12.33 -11.06 10.59
N LYS A 122 12.28 -10.45 9.39
CA LYS A 122 11.91 -11.14 8.14
C LYS A 122 13.12 -11.49 7.27
N LYS A 123 14.31 -11.60 7.87
CA LYS A 123 15.56 -11.77 7.13
C LYS A 123 15.53 -12.91 6.11
N SER A 124 15.03 -14.08 6.47
CA SER A 124 14.96 -15.23 5.55
C SER A 124 14.06 -14.96 4.34
N LEU A 125 12.92 -14.29 4.55
CA LEU A 125 12.01 -13.89 3.48
C LEU A 125 12.67 -12.81 2.60
N LEU A 126 13.32 -11.83 3.21
CA LEU A 126 14.04 -10.77 2.50
C LEU A 126 15.14 -11.36 1.60
N ASP A 127 15.98 -12.25 2.15
CA ASP A 127 17.06 -12.89 1.40
C ASP A 127 16.52 -13.75 0.24
N SER A 128 15.43 -14.48 0.45
CA SER A 128 14.77 -15.24 -0.61
C SER A 128 14.27 -14.36 -1.73
N LYS A 129 13.60 -13.24 -1.39
CA LYS A 129 13.11 -12.28 -2.38
C LYS A 129 14.25 -11.59 -3.13
N LEU A 130 15.32 -11.20 -2.45
CA LEU A 130 16.50 -10.61 -3.08
C LEU A 130 17.12 -11.57 -4.11
N LYS A 131 17.30 -12.83 -3.76
CA LYS A 131 17.86 -13.86 -4.66
C LYS A 131 17.01 -14.10 -5.92
N ALA A 132 15.71 -13.84 -5.85
CA ALA A 132 14.81 -14.00 -6.98
C ALA A 132 14.82 -12.82 -7.96
N LEU A 133 15.50 -11.71 -7.62
CA LEU A 133 15.60 -10.52 -8.47
C LEU A 133 16.78 -10.61 -9.44
N PRO A 134 16.69 -9.95 -10.62
CA PRO A 134 17.85 -9.69 -11.46
C PRO A 134 18.94 -8.95 -10.68
N SER A 135 20.22 -9.18 -11.01
CA SER A 135 21.37 -8.67 -10.23
C SER A 135 21.36 -7.15 -10.04
N SER A 136 20.94 -6.38 -11.06
CA SER A 136 20.85 -4.92 -10.97
C SER A 136 19.77 -4.45 -9.97
N GLU A 137 18.60 -5.13 -9.96
CA GLU A 137 17.53 -4.83 -9.04
C GLU A 137 17.90 -5.26 -7.61
N GLN A 138 18.54 -6.43 -7.47
CA GLN A 138 19.05 -6.91 -6.19
C GLN A 138 20.02 -5.89 -5.57
N ALA A 139 20.98 -5.38 -6.32
CA ALA A 139 21.93 -4.36 -5.86
C ALA A 139 21.22 -3.06 -5.44
N ALA A 140 20.20 -2.63 -6.19
CA ALA A 140 19.41 -1.45 -5.85
C ALA A 140 18.65 -1.62 -4.54
N GLN A 141 18.03 -2.79 -4.31
CA GLN A 141 17.32 -3.08 -3.04
C GLN A 141 18.30 -3.17 -1.86
N GLN A 142 19.45 -3.83 -2.04
CA GLN A 142 20.49 -3.91 -1.01
C GLN A 142 21.02 -2.53 -0.61
N LYS A 143 21.21 -1.63 -1.57
CA LYS A 143 21.61 -0.24 -1.29
C LYS A 143 20.58 0.46 -0.40
N LYS A 144 19.29 0.36 -0.71
CA LYS A 144 18.21 0.97 0.09
C LYS A 144 18.18 0.42 1.52
N ILE A 145 18.38 -0.90 1.69
CA ILE A 145 18.48 -1.53 3.00
C ILE A 145 19.67 -0.97 3.78
N ALA A 146 20.85 -0.92 3.16
CA ALA A 146 22.07 -0.42 3.78
C ALA A 146 21.94 1.06 4.20
N GLU A 147 21.27 1.89 3.38
CA GLU A 147 20.99 3.30 3.70
C GLU A 147 20.08 3.43 4.94
N VAL A 148 19.02 2.61 5.04
CA VAL A 148 18.14 2.62 6.21
C VAL A 148 18.91 2.15 7.44
N VAL A 149 19.50 0.95 7.39
CA VAL A 149 20.23 0.37 8.54
C VAL A 149 21.40 1.26 8.99
N GLY A 150 22.08 1.91 8.04
CA GLY A 150 23.20 2.80 8.32
C GLY A 150 22.81 4.07 9.08
N ARG A 151 21.58 4.58 8.94
CA ARG A 151 21.10 5.77 9.65
C ARG A 151 20.88 5.54 11.15
N TYR A 152 20.73 4.31 11.59
CA TYR A 152 20.35 3.94 12.95
C TYR A 152 21.44 3.14 13.70
N LYS A 153 22.66 3.13 13.18
CA LYS A 153 23.84 2.52 13.84
C LYS A 153 24.42 3.42 14.92
#